data_9d0770816e980d109f0d12ba53279f30
#
_entry.id   9d0770816e980d109f0d12ba53279f30
#
_cell.length_a   1.000
_cell.length_b   1.000
_cell.length_c   1.000
_cell.angle_alpha   90.00
_cell.angle_beta   90.00
_cell.angle_gamma   90.00
#
_symmetry.space_group_name_H-M   'P 1'
#
loop_
_entity.id
_entity.type
_entity.pdbx_description
1 polymer ?
#
loop_
_entity_poly.entity_id
_entity_poly.type
_entity_poly.pdbx_seq_one_letter_code
_entity_poly.pdbx_strand_id
1 'polypeptide(L)'
;MRKNYFKILLKILGILFLLFLAVNFGINFWLKTKLPGYIKNNSDYKISYHSLDVDLGTGNIYATGISVNNKNPENQNVIRLQGTVDTLSVSRLGIYDALFRKRINSSNLLLRNPNLNIILAKPVDDKTGEKRNPMVFENLKISTGTVQIFKHTKQKFLSVKDLNLEVENLQMTEEAVENKLPVVFDRYDINGRNFFFRPDDIYAVTTKYITTKDGKMSLENFALIPLLSYQNFRKYYPKKRNLYDFRTSEMQFKDIELNGNKVGLANAEFKNPELKIYTTDVKPPKKKEFNSVVNMEGVLMNNAKISILKPTGAPLLNVENITLNINKFLMNADTSKQLLPFQYADFKISGKSINFSSETQNVKITTMALSPNSA
;
A
#
# COMPACT_ATOMS: atom_id res chain seq x y z
N MET A 1 -10.63 -38.53 57.56
CA MET A 1 -11.59 -37.87 56.62
C MET A 1 -10.97 -37.11 55.40
N ARG A 2 -9.82 -36.44 55.50
CA ARG A 2 -9.22 -35.66 54.42
C ARG A 2 -8.88 -36.43 53.11
N LYS A 3 -8.51 -37.71 53.17
CA LYS A 3 -8.12 -38.51 51.98
C LYS A 3 -9.26 -38.79 51.02
N ASN A 4 -10.52 -38.84 51.45
CA ASN A 4 -11.65 -39.13 50.58
C ASN A 4 -12.10 -37.93 49.76
N TYR A 5 -12.02 -36.72 50.31
CA TYR A 5 -12.36 -35.50 49.57
C TYR A 5 -11.37 -35.22 48.44
N PHE A 6 -10.09 -35.50 48.66
CA PHE A 6 -9.06 -35.36 47.62
C PHE A 6 -9.29 -36.29 46.41
N LYS A 7 -9.67 -37.55 46.69
CA LYS A 7 -10.02 -38.52 45.61
C LYS A 7 -11.28 -38.11 44.84
N ILE A 8 -12.26 -37.55 45.51
CA ILE A 8 -13.49 -37.04 44.88
C ILE A 8 -13.17 -35.81 44.03
N LEU A 9 -12.37 -34.86 44.52
CA LEU A 9 -11.92 -33.69 43.77
C LEU A 9 -11.16 -34.10 42.52
N LEU A 10 -10.26 -35.08 42.62
CA LEU A 10 -9.47 -35.58 41.49
C LEU A 10 -10.36 -36.24 40.40
N LYS A 11 -11.40 -36.96 40.82
CA LYS A 11 -12.40 -37.52 39.89
C LYS A 11 -13.23 -36.45 39.19
N ILE A 12 -13.66 -35.40 39.91
CA ILE A 12 -14.40 -34.29 39.36
C ILE A 12 -13.53 -33.53 38.35
N LEU A 13 -12.26 -33.24 38.69
CA LEU A 13 -11.29 -32.61 37.79
C LEU A 13 -11.05 -33.45 36.52
N GLY A 14 -10.92 -34.78 36.68
CA GLY A 14 -10.78 -35.70 35.54
C GLY A 14 -12.01 -35.70 34.62
N ILE A 15 -13.23 -35.71 35.19
CA ILE A 15 -14.46 -35.61 34.42
C ILE A 15 -14.57 -34.26 33.68
N LEU A 16 -14.25 -33.16 34.35
CA LEU A 16 -14.23 -31.82 33.72
C LEU A 16 -13.21 -31.73 32.59
N PHE A 17 -12.04 -32.33 32.78
CA PHE A 17 -11.00 -32.39 31.73
C PHE A 17 -11.44 -33.22 30.53
N LEU A 18 -12.06 -34.40 30.76
CA LEU A 18 -12.62 -35.23 29.69
C LEU A 18 -13.77 -34.50 28.94
N LEU A 19 -14.63 -33.79 29.68
CA LEU A 19 -15.69 -33.00 29.09
C LEU A 19 -15.14 -31.86 28.24
N PHE A 20 -14.10 -31.18 28.72
CA PHE A 20 -13.38 -30.14 27.97
C PHE A 20 -12.78 -30.69 26.65
N LEU A 21 -12.11 -31.86 26.73
CA LEU A 21 -11.59 -32.53 25.54
C LEU A 21 -12.70 -32.91 24.58
N ALA A 22 -13.81 -33.52 25.07
CA ALA A 22 -14.93 -33.91 24.23
C ALA A 22 -15.60 -32.71 23.52
N VAL A 23 -15.73 -31.58 24.22
CA VAL A 23 -16.26 -30.33 23.66
C VAL A 23 -15.30 -29.79 22.60
N ASN A 24 -14.00 -29.75 22.87
CA ASN A 24 -13.00 -29.26 21.91
C ASN A 24 -12.97 -30.15 20.65
N PHE A 25 -12.94 -31.47 20.78
CA PHE A 25 -13.04 -32.40 19.64
C PHE A 25 -14.37 -32.29 18.90
N GLY A 26 -15.48 -32.15 19.61
CA GLY A 26 -16.81 -31.99 19.02
C GLY A 26 -16.93 -30.72 18.19
N ILE A 27 -16.42 -29.61 18.69
CA ILE A 27 -16.43 -28.32 17.98
C ILE A 27 -15.48 -28.34 16.77
N ASN A 28 -14.28 -28.93 16.92
CA ASN A 28 -13.36 -29.10 15.79
C ASN A 28 -13.98 -29.95 14.68
N PHE A 29 -14.62 -31.07 15.03
CA PHE A 29 -15.32 -31.91 14.06
C PHE A 29 -16.48 -31.17 13.40
N TRP A 30 -17.28 -30.44 14.18
CA TRP A 30 -18.37 -29.60 13.68
C TRP A 30 -17.87 -28.52 12.74
N LEU A 31 -16.82 -27.78 13.12
CA LEU A 31 -16.22 -26.75 12.27
C LEU A 31 -15.69 -27.34 10.96
N LYS A 32 -14.96 -28.45 11.02
CA LYS A 32 -14.44 -29.12 9.80
C LYS A 32 -15.57 -29.51 8.84
N THR A 33 -16.70 -29.98 9.35
CA THR A 33 -17.76 -30.53 8.50
C THR A 33 -18.84 -29.50 8.13
N LYS A 34 -19.16 -28.58 9.04
CA LYS A 34 -20.28 -27.63 8.89
C LYS A 34 -19.88 -26.20 8.53
N LEU A 35 -18.66 -25.77 8.90
CA LEU A 35 -18.22 -24.40 8.65
C LEU A 35 -18.25 -23.99 7.16
N PRO A 36 -17.79 -24.80 6.19
CA PRO A 36 -17.92 -24.44 4.78
C PRO A 36 -19.35 -24.23 4.35
N GLY A 37 -20.26 -25.09 4.81
CA GLY A 37 -21.71 -24.96 4.55
C GLY A 37 -22.29 -23.72 5.22
N TYR A 38 -21.90 -23.43 6.46
CA TYR A 38 -22.36 -22.24 7.19
C TYR A 38 -21.87 -20.95 6.48
N ILE A 39 -20.61 -20.86 6.11
CA ILE A 39 -20.07 -19.72 5.35
C ILE A 39 -20.77 -19.61 4.00
N LYS A 40 -20.95 -20.73 3.30
CA LYS A 40 -21.69 -20.75 2.05
C LYS A 40 -23.13 -20.20 2.21
N ASN A 41 -23.81 -20.48 3.29
CA ASN A 41 -25.21 -20.05 3.47
C ASN A 41 -25.34 -18.62 3.99
N ASN A 42 -24.35 -18.13 4.78
CA ASN A 42 -24.42 -16.86 5.51
C ASN A 42 -23.44 -15.79 5.02
N SER A 43 -22.71 -16.02 3.92
CA SER A 43 -21.83 -15.03 3.29
C SER A 43 -21.95 -15.08 1.77
N ASP A 44 -21.35 -14.11 1.07
CA ASP A 44 -21.25 -14.08 -0.39
C ASP A 44 -20.16 -15.03 -0.95
N TYR A 45 -19.51 -15.82 -0.10
CA TYR A 45 -18.36 -16.63 -0.47
C TYR A 45 -18.63 -18.13 -0.33
N LYS A 46 -17.97 -18.90 -1.18
CA LYS A 46 -17.74 -20.34 -1.04
C LYS A 46 -16.29 -20.53 -0.60
N ILE A 47 -16.08 -21.21 0.52
CA ILE A 47 -14.75 -21.57 1.02
C ILE A 47 -14.67 -23.08 1.09
N SER A 48 -13.56 -23.63 0.63
CA SER A 48 -13.16 -25.01 0.86
C SER A 48 -11.73 -25.05 1.39
N TYR A 49 -11.39 -26.12 2.07
CA TYR A 49 -10.04 -26.35 2.60
C TYR A 49 -9.73 -27.85 2.65
N HIS A 50 -8.45 -28.19 2.62
CA HIS A 50 -8.00 -29.57 2.78
C HIS A 50 -8.04 -29.99 4.26
N SER A 51 -7.50 -29.17 5.15
CA SER A 51 -7.57 -29.39 6.58
C SER A 51 -7.90 -28.11 7.34
N LEU A 52 -8.63 -28.25 8.44
CA LEU A 52 -8.91 -27.19 9.40
C LEU A 52 -8.73 -27.75 10.80
N ASP A 53 -7.95 -27.06 11.61
CA ASP A 53 -7.77 -27.32 13.03
C ASP A 53 -8.05 -26.05 13.83
N VAL A 54 -8.84 -26.17 14.88
CA VAL A 54 -9.25 -25.05 15.74
C VAL A 54 -9.08 -25.45 17.19
N ASP A 55 -8.21 -24.81 17.91
CA ASP A 55 -8.06 -24.94 19.35
C ASP A 55 -8.78 -23.80 20.05
N LEU A 56 -9.94 -24.12 20.63
CA LEU A 56 -10.75 -23.16 21.36
C LEU A 56 -10.11 -22.69 22.68
N GLY A 57 -9.23 -23.49 23.25
CA GLY A 57 -8.56 -23.15 24.52
C GLY A 57 -7.53 -22.04 24.34
N THR A 58 -6.83 -22.06 23.20
CA THR A 58 -5.79 -21.08 22.86
C THR A 58 -6.27 -20.03 21.86
N GLY A 59 -7.39 -20.25 21.17
CA GLY A 59 -7.87 -19.42 20.07
C GLY A 59 -7.05 -19.57 18.80
N ASN A 60 -6.31 -20.68 18.64
CA ASN A 60 -5.51 -20.93 17.45
C ASN A 60 -6.36 -21.59 16.36
N ILE A 61 -6.21 -21.10 15.12
CA ILE A 61 -6.83 -21.65 13.92
C ILE A 61 -5.73 -21.95 12.92
N TYR A 62 -5.73 -23.15 12.38
CA TYR A 62 -4.82 -23.57 11.33
C TYR A 62 -5.59 -24.24 10.21
N ALA A 63 -5.43 -23.76 8.98
CA ALA A 63 -6.07 -24.32 7.81
C ALA A 63 -5.08 -24.46 6.65
N THR A 64 -5.24 -25.51 5.84
CA THR A 64 -4.42 -25.76 4.66
C THR A 64 -5.26 -25.98 3.41
N GLY A 65 -4.66 -25.69 2.24
CA GLY A 65 -5.29 -25.92 0.94
C GLY A 65 -6.61 -25.16 0.80
N ILE A 66 -6.62 -23.89 1.20
CA ILE A 66 -7.82 -23.06 1.21
C ILE A 66 -8.09 -22.57 -0.21
N SER A 67 -9.34 -22.67 -0.64
CA SER A 67 -9.85 -22.03 -1.85
C SER A 67 -11.05 -21.17 -1.51
N VAL A 68 -11.08 -19.96 -2.04
CA VAL A 68 -12.17 -19.00 -1.85
C VAL A 68 -12.69 -18.53 -3.20
N ASN A 69 -14.01 -18.50 -3.35
CA ASN A 69 -14.69 -18.04 -4.55
C ASN A 69 -15.98 -17.29 -4.17
N ASN A 70 -16.41 -16.35 -4.99
CA ASN A 70 -17.73 -15.74 -4.82
C ASN A 70 -18.84 -16.69 -5.26
N LYS A 71 -19.98 -16.63 -4.58
CA LYS A 71 -21.23 -17.31 -5.01
C LYS A 71 -21.78 -16.71 -6.29
N ASN A 72 -21.85 -15.40 -6.33
CA ASN A 72 -22.34 -14.64 -7.47
C ASN A 72 -21.21 -13.71 -7.97
N PRO A 73 -20.44 -14.14 -8.98
CA PRO A 73 -19.31 -13.36 -9.51
C PRO A 73 -19.78 -12.08 -10.26
N GLU A 74 -21.05 -11.94 -10.60
CA GLU A 74 -21.59 -10.75 -11.28
C GLU A 74 -22.11 -9.68 -10.30
N ASN A 75 -22.25 -10.00 -9.02
CA ASN A 75 -22.68 -9.02 -8.02
C ASN A 75 -21.60 -7.96 -7.79
N GLN A 76 -21.84 -6.74 -8.26
CA GLN A 76 -20.92 -5.62 -8.15
C GLN A 76 -21.01 -4.87 -6.81
N ASN A 77 -22.00 -5.16 -5.98
CA ASN A 77 -22.20 -4.46 -4.70
C ASN A 77 -21.38 -5.05 -3.55
N VAL A 78 -20.73 -6.20 -3.78
CA VAL A 78 -19.84 -6.85 -2.81
C VAL A 78 -18.44 -6.98 -3.35
N ILE A 79 -17.45 -7.04 -2.46
CA ILE A 79 -16.07 -7.37 -2.82
C ILE A 79 -16.07 -8.80 -3.36
N ARG A 80 -15.53 -9.00 -4.55
CA ARG A 80 -15.36 -10.32 -5.14
C ARG A 80 -13.96 -10.81 -4.86
N LEU A 81 -13.86 -11.94 -4.19
CA LEU A 81 -12.61 -12.57 -3.80
C LEU A 81 -12.53 -13.97 -4.42
N GLN A 82 -11.49 -14.23 -5.18
CA GLN A 82 -11.20 -15.52 -5.78
C GLN A 82 -9.72 -15.84 -5.58
N GLY A 83 -9.43 -17.07 -5.20
CA GLY A 83 -8.04 -17.51 -5.10
C GLY A 83 -7.82 -18.66 -4.16
N THR A 84 -6.55 -18.89 -3.87
CA THR A 84 -6.06 -19.95 -3.00
C THR A 84 -5.08 -19.44 -1.97
N VAL A 85 -4.98 -20.15 -0.86
CA VAL A 85 -3.98 -19.92 0.20
C VAL A 85 -3.50 -21.31 0.64
N ASP A 86 -2.20 -21.57 0.58
CA ASP A 86 -1.68 -22.87 0.99
C ASP A 86 -1.86 -23.09 2.49
N THR A 87 -1.56 -22.05 3.28
CA THR A 87 -1.71 -22.10 4.74
C THR A 87 -2.23 -20.80 5.29
N LEU A 88 -3.24 -20.87 6.13
CA LEU A 88 -3.72 -19.81 7.02
C LEU A 88 -3.44 -20.23 8.45
N SER A 89 -2.77 -19.38 9.22
CA SER A 89 -2.62 -19.55 10.67
C SER A 89 -3.04 -18.27 11.37
N VAL A 90 -3.96 -18.42 12.32
CA VAL A 90 -4.41 -17.35 13.21
C VAL A 90 -4.08 -17.77 14.63
N SER A 91 -3.40 -16.92 15.40
CA SER A 91 -3.02 -17.23 16.78
C SER A 91 -3.74 -16.31 17.76
N ARG A 92 -4.21 -16.88 18.85
CA ARG A 92 -4.89 -16.16 19.95
C ARG A 92 -6.06 -15.31 19.46
N LEU A 93 -6.89 -15.86 18.57
CA LEU A 93 -8.13 -15.20 18.18
C LEU A 93 -9.02 -15.03 19.41
N GLY A 94 -9.47 -13.81 19.67
CA GLY A 94 -10.46 -13.51 20.70
C GLY A 94 -11.83 -14.08 20.31
N ILE A 95 -12.05 -15.39 20.50
CA ILE A 95 -13.25 -16.11 20.05
C ILE A 95 -14.53 -15.47 20.59
N TYR A 96 -14.52 -15.09 21.88
CA TYR A 96 -15.66 -14.40 22.49
C TYR A 96 -15.94 -13.06 21.80
N ASP A 97 -14.92 -12.24 21.55
CA ASP A 97 -15.07 -10.95 20.88
C ASP A 97 -15.52 -11.12 19.43
N ALA A 98 -15.01 -12.15 18.74
CA ALA A 98 -15.39 -12.43 17.37
C ALA A 98 -16.87 -12.86 17.26
N LEU A 99 -17.35 -13.72 18.16
CA LEU A 99 -18.71 -14.26 18.10
C LEU A 99 -19.76 -13.29 18.64
N PHE A 100 -19.49 -12.61 19.74
CA PHE A 100 -20.49 -11.82 20.47
C PHE A 100 -20.38 -10.31 20.27
N ARG A 101 -19.17 -9.81 20.01
CA ARG A 101 -18.90 -8.36 19.83
C ARG A 101 -18.57 -7.98 18.40
N LYS A 102 -18.49 -8.95 17.48
CA LYS A 102 -18.09 -8.76 16.08
C LYS A 102 -16.75 -8.00 15.94
N ARG A 103 -15.83 -8.23 16.88
CA ARG A 103 -14.47 -7.67 16.89
C ARG A 103 -13.48 -8.77 16.61
N ILE A 104 -12.54 -8.55 15.69
CA ILE A 104 -11.49 -9.51 15.37
C ILE A 104 -10.19 -9.01 16.01
N ASN A 105 -9.75 -9.67 17.07
CA ASN A 105 -8.48 -9.44 17.71
C ASN A 105 -7.66 -10.73 17.62
N SER A 106 -6.47 -10.65 17.08
CA SER A 106 -5.56 -11.79 16.98
C SER A 106 -4.12 -11.32 17.19
N SER A 107 -3.29 -12.13 17.83
CA SER A 107 -1.87 -11.79 17.95
C SER A 107 -1.11 -12.04 16.66
N ASN A 108 -1.42 -13.10 15.90
CA ASN A 108 -0.75 -13.34 14.64
C ASN A 108 -1.74 -13.81 13.56
N LEU A 109 -1.60 -13.25 12.38
CA LEU A 109 -2.23 -13.72 11.16
C LEU A 109 -1.14 -14.03 10.12
N LEU A 110 -1.00 -15.30 9.76
CA LEU A 110 -0.04 -15.74 8.74
C LEU A 110 -0.78 -16.32 7.54
N LEU A 111 -0.45 -15.82 6.35
CA LEU A 111 -0.87 -16.36 5.06
C LEU A 111 0.38 -16.85 4.30
N ARG A 112 0.43 -18.11 3.92
CA ARG A 112 1.50 -18.67 3.06
C ARG A 112 0.98 -18.94 1.67
N ASN A 113 1.79 -18.51 0.69
CA ASN A 113 1.51 -18.65 -0.75
C ASN A 113 0.08 -18.24 -1.13
N PRO A 114 -0.44 -17.10 -0.65
CA PRO A 114 -1.73 -16.62 -1.11
C PRO A 114 -1.64 -16.22 -2.59
N ASN A 115 -2.58 -16.69 -3.40
CA ASN A 115 -2.79 -16.25 -4.78
C ASN A 115 -4.21 -15.72 -4.90
N LEU A 116 -4.36 -14.41 -4.78
CA LEU A 116 -5.63 -13.74 -4.57
C LEU A 116 -5.94 -12.75 -5.68
N ASN A 117 -7.13 -12.88 -6.26
CA ASN A 117 -7.76 -11.91 -7.15
C ASN A 117 -8.92 -11.26 -6.41
N ILE A 118 -8.85 -9.94 -6.23
CA ILE A 118 -9.83 -9.15 -5.49
C ILE A 118 -10.43 -8.13 -6.46
N ILE A 119 -11.75 -8.12 -6.61
CA ILE A 119 -12.43 -7.08 -7.36
C ILE A 119 -13.24 -6.24 -6.36
N LEU A 120 -12.89 -4.96 -6.27
CA LEU A 120 -13.54 -4.03 -5.34
C LEU A 120 -15.02 -3.88 -5.65
N ALA A 121 -15.83 -3.68 -4.64
CA ALA A 121 -17.25 -3.36 -4.79
C ALA A 121 -17.42 -1.99 -5.49
N LYS A 122 -18.58 -1.80 -6.13
CA LYS A 122 -18.98 -0.48 -6.62
C LYS A 122 -19.12 0.45 -5.43
N PRO A 123 -18.55 1.68 -5.48
CA PRO A 123 -18.76 2.66 -4.43
C PRO A 123 -20.27 2.90 -4.24
N VAL A 124 -20.73 2.75 -3.01
CA VAL A 124 -22.09 3.16 -2.62
C VAL A 124 -21.94 4.56 -2.04
N ASP A 125 -22.84 5.47 -2.39
CA ASP A 125 -22.92 6.77 -1.70
C ASP A 125 -23.37 6.50 -0.26
N ASP A 126 -22.38 6.43 0.62
CA ASP A 126 -22.53 6.02 2.02
C ASP A 126 -23.22 7.13 2.82
N LYS A 127 -24.54 7.20 2.71
CA LYS A 127 -25.40 7.98 3.61
C LYS A 127 -25.86 7.18 4.84
N THR A 128 -25.60 5.90 4.84
CA THR A 128 -25.90 4.99 5.96
C THR A 128 -24.58 4.69 6.68
N GLY A 129 -24.23 5.43 7.69
CA GLY A 129 -23.03 5.20 8.50
C GLY A 129 -23.01 3.80 9.15
N GLU A 130 -22.90 2.76 8.34
CA GLU A 130 -22.68 1.40 8.83
C GLU A 130 -21.29 1.34 9.46
N LYS A 131 -21.30 1.15 10.77
CA LYS A 131 -20.08 0.99 11.57
C LYS A 131 -19.33 -0.25 11.10
N ARG A 132 -18.09 -0.06 10.64
CA ARG A 132 -17.20 -1.17 10.31
C ARG A 132 -16.74 -1.85 11.60
N ASN A 133 -16.72 -3.18 11.59
CA ASN A 133 -16.22 -3.94 12.73
C ASN A 133 -14.71 -3.71 12.88
N PRO A 134 -14.23 -3.31 14.06
CA PRO A 134 -12.80 -3.11 14.28
C PRO A 134 -12.04 -4.44 14.20
N MET A 135 -10.87 -4.38 13.56
CA MET A 135 -9.94 -5.51 13.47
C MET A 135 -8.57 -5.06 13.95
N VAL A 136 -7.95 -5.88 14.80
CA VAL A 136 -6.61 -5.65 15.32
C VAL A 136 -5.80 -6.93 15.18
N PHE A 137 -4.62 -6.80 14.58
CA PHE A 137 -3.62 -7.86 14.46
C PHE A 137 -2.30 -7.34 15.03
N GLU A 138 -1.78 -7.94 16.08
CA GLU A 138 -0.45 -7.58 16.60
C GLU A 138 0.62 -7.81 15.54
N ASN A 139 0.51 -8.93 14.81
CA ASN A 139 1.39 -9.24 13.67
C ASN A 139 0.58 -9.82 12.52
N LEU A 140 0.73 -9.23 11.35
CA LEU A 140 0.22 -9.76 10.09
C LEU A 140 1.40 -10.14 9.19
N LYS A 141 1.43 -11.39 8.71
CA LYS A 141 2.49 -11.88 7.84
C LYS A 141 1.94 -12.56 6.59
N ILE A 142 2.44 -12.14 5.44
CA ILE A 142 2.24 -12.79 4.14
C ILE A 142 3.58 -13.32 3.67
N SER A 143 3.64 -14.58 3.27
CA SER A 143 4.85 -15.19 2.71
C SER A 143 4.58 -15.66 1.29
N THR A 144 5.40 -15.22 0.33
CA THR A 144 5.39 -15.61 -1.09
C THR A 144 4.02 -15.41 -1.77
N GLY A 145 3.37 -14.29 -1.47
CA GLY A 145 2.02 -14.00 -1.95
C GLY A 145 2.00 -13.44 -3.38
N THR A 146 0.92 -13.73 -4.11
CA THR A 146 0.53 -13.01 -5.32
C THR A 146 -0.84 -12.39 -5.08
N VAL A 147 -0.91 -11.07 -5.18
CA VAL A 147 -2.15 -10.32 -4.96
C VAL A 147 -2.45 -9.44 -6.16
N GLN A 148 -3.66 -9.53 -6.67
CA GLN A 148 -4.16 -8.66 -7.73
C GLN A 148 -5.48 -8.04 -7.28
N ILE A 149 -5.58 -6.73 -7.39
CA ILE A 149 -6.78 -5.98 -7.04
C ILE A 149 -7.26 -5.25 -8.29
N PHE A 150 -8.55 -5.37 -8.56
CA PHE A 150 -9.22 -4.72 -9.67
C PHE A 150 -10.32 -3.79 -9.14
N LYS A 151 -10.59 -2.70 -9.85
CA LYS A 151 -11.79 -1.87 -9.62
C LYS A 151 -13.04 -2.69 -9.96
N HIS A 152 -14.22 -2.24 -9.53
CA HIS A 152 -15.51 -2.86 -9.89
C HIS A 152 -15.71 -2.97 -11.42
N THR A 153 -15.07 -2.10 -12.20
CA THR A 153 -15.04 -2.11 -13.66
C THR A 153 -14.12 -3.18 -14.26
N LYS A 154 -13.56 -4.06 -13.45
CA LYS A 154 -12.52 -5.05 -13.82
C LYS A 154 -11.20 -4.43 -14.29
N GLN A 155 -11.01 -3.12 -14.13
CA GLN A 155 -9.75 -2.44 -14.42
C GLN A 155 -8.72 -2.74 -13.32
N LYS A 156 -7.52 -3.17 -13.72
CA LYS A 156 -6.43 -3.45 -12.77
C LYS A 156 -6.09 -2.20 -11.95
N PHE A 157 -6.11 -2.32 -10.64
CA PHE A 157 -5.83 -1.25 -9.69
C PHE A 157 -4.49 -1.44 -9.00
N LEU A 158 -4.21 -2.63 -8.48
CA LEU A 158 -2.96 -2.96 -7.82
C LEU A 158 -2.57 -4.40 -8.13
N SER A 159 -1.29 -4.68 -8.27
CA SER A 159 -0.78 -6.05 -8.23
C SER A 159 0.64 -6.11 -7.71
N VAL A 160 0.97 -7.23 -7.07
CA VAL A 160 2.31 -7.56 -6.60
C VAL A 160 2.49 -9.07 -6.67
N LYS A 161 3.71 -9.53 -6.98
CA LYS A 161 4.11 -10.95 -7.01
C LYS A 161 5.18 -11.20 -5.98
N ASP A 162 5.26 -12.44 -5.50
CA ASP A 162 6.24 -12.92 -4.52
C ASP A 162 6.32 -12.00 -3.29
N LEU A 163 5.13 -11.53 -2.86
CA LEU A 163 4.98 -10.62 -1.75
C LEU A 163 5.34 -11.32 -0.44
N ASN A 164 6.35 -10.82 0.22
CA ASN A 164 6.58 -11.04 1.65
C ASN A 164 6.26 -9.73 2.35
N LEU A 165 5.31 -9.75 3.25
CA LEU A 165 4.84 -8.59 4.00
C LEU A 165 4.74 -8.97 5.46
N GLU A 166 5.29 -8.15 6.32
CA GLU A 166 5.16 -8.22 7.78
C GLU A 166 4.71 -6.85 8.29
N VAL A 167 3.66 -6.81 9.08
CA VAL A 167 3.11 -5.57 9.63
C VAL A 167 2.86 -5.79 11.12
N GLU A 168 3.40 -4.91 11.94
CA GLU A 168 3.24 -4.90 13.39
C GLU A 168 2.12 -3.93 13.80
N ASN A 169 1.29 -4.34 14.75
CA ASN A 169 0.17 -3.57 15.32
C ASN A 169 -0.78 -2.99 14.28
N LEU A 170 -1.21 -3.85 13.33
CA LEU A 170 -2.17 -3.48 12.32
C LEU A 170 -3.55 -3.26 12.96
N GLN A 171 -4.07 -2.04 12.87
CA GLN A 171 -5.36 -1.66 13.42
C GLN A 171 -6.24 -1.05 12.33
N MET A 172 -7.45 -1.59 12.21
CA MET A 172 -8.55 -1.04 11.42
C MET A 172 -9.65 -0.64 12.39
N THR A 173 -9.62 0.60 12.87
CA THR A 173 -10.55 1.13 13.87
C THR A 173 -11.48 2.17 13.26
N GLU A 174 -12.59 2.47 13.90
CA GLU A 174 -13.49 3.56 13.51
C GLU A 174 -12.74 4.90 13.47
N GLU A 175 -11.89 5.15 14.48
CA GLU A 175 -11.09 6.37 14.59
C GLU A 175 -10.08 6.51 13.43
N ALA A 176 -9.46 5.42 12.99
CA ALA A 176 -8.58 5.41 11.83
C ALA A 176 -9.34 5.78 10.54
N VAL A 177 -10.57 5.30 10.40
CA VAL A 177 -11.42 5.60 9.25
C VAL A 177 -11.89 7.07 9.27
N GLU A 178 -12.26 7.60 10.44
CA GLU A 178 -12.65 9.01 10.61
C GLU A 178 -11.49 9.96 10.27
N ASN A 179 -10.27 9.59 10.62
CA ASN A 179 -9.05 10.34 10.30
C ASN A 179 -8.58 10.15 8.85
N LYS A 180 -9.37 9.52 7.98
CA LYS A 180 -9.03 9.20 6.59
C LYS A 180 -7.80 8.30 6.43
N LEU A 181 -7.37 7.66 7.50
CA LEU A 181 -6.35 6.62 7.50
C LEU A 181 -7.06 5.28 7.64
N PRO A 182 -7.24 4.52 6.56
CA PRO A 182 -8.00 3.26 6.61
C PRO A 182 -7.35 2.21 7.51
N VAL A 183 -6.08 2.41 7.86
CA VAL A 183 -5.25 1.47 8.60
C VAL A 183 -4.18 2.24 9.37
N VAL A 184 -3.93 1.85 10.60
CA VAL A 184 -2.80 2.31 11.43
C VAL A 184 -1.90 1.10 11.71
N PHE A 185 -0.61 1.28 11.70
CA PHE A 185 0.40 0.26 12.02
C PHE A 185 1.66 0.93 12.57
N ASP A 186 2.44 0.17 13.34
CA ASP A 186 3.67 0.70 13.94
C ASP A 186 4.86 0.49 13.01
N ARG A 187 5.00 -0.71 12.46
CA ARG A 187 6.12 -1.09 11.61
C ARG A 187 5.66 -1.99 10.47
N TYR A 188 6.35 -1.90 9.34
CA TYR A 188 6.16 -2.82 8.24
C TYR A 188 7.48 -3.18 7.57
N ASP A 189 7.58 -4.42 7.09
CA ASP A 189 8.59 -4.86 6.16
C ASP A 189 7.91 -5.44 4.92
N ILE A 190 8.35 -5.02 3.75
CA ILE A 190 7.81 -5.47 2.47
C ILE A 190 8.94 -5.89 1.55
N ASN A 191 8.76 -7.03 0.89
CA ASN A 191 9.58 -7.49 -0.22
C ASN A 191 8.66 -8.06 -1.29
N GLY A 192 8.78 -7.58 -2.52
CA GLY A 192 7.91 -8.02 -3.61
C GLY A 192 8.45 -7.66 -4.98
N ARG A 193 7.86 -8.29 -6.01
CA ARG A 193 8.24 -8.10 -7.41
C ARG A 193 7.07 -7.66 -8.27
N ASN A 194 7.39 -6.95 -9.37
CA ASN A 194 6.41 -6.55 -10.37
C ASN A 194 5.21 -5.82 -9.75
N PHE A 195 5.52 -4.89 -8.85
CA PHE A 195 4.50 -4.02 -8.28
C PHE A 195 3.90 -3.13 -9.35
N PHE A 196 2.59 -3.02 -9.36
CA PHE A 196 1.81 -2.13 -10.21
C PHE A 196 0.72 -1.49 -9.37
N PHE A 197 0.56 -0.18 -9.50
CA PHE A 197 -0.52 0.57 -8.88
C PHE A 197 -1.06 1.64 -9.85
N ARG A 198 -2.36 1.75 -9.95
CA ARG A 198 -3.06 2.71 -10.81
C ARG A 198 -3.85 3.70 -9.95
N PRO A 199 -3.26 4.83 -9.54
CA PRO A 199 -3.93 5.82 -8.69
C PRO A 199 -5.16 6.46 -9.35
N ASP A 200 -5.08 6.69 -10.66
CA ASP A 200 -6.14 7.33 -11.46
C ASP A 200 -6.18 6.77 -12.90
N ASP A 201 -6.89 7.45 -13.78
CA ASP A 201 -7.02 7.04 -15.19
C ASP A 201 -5.91 7.62 -16.08
N ILE A 202 -5.02 8.44 -15.54
CA ILE A 202 -3.92 9.08 -16.25
C ILE A 202 -2.61 8.33 -16.05
N TYR A 203 -2.37 7.83 -14.81
CA TYR A 203 -1.07 7.29 -14.43
C TYR A 203 -1.12 5.86 -13.91
N ALA A 204 0.01 5.18 -14.10
CA ALA A 204 0.36 3.98 -13.35
C ALA A 204 1.74 4.15 -12.70
N VAL A 205 1.88 3.57 -11.53
CA VAL A 205 3.15 3.40 -10.81
C VAL A 205 3.59 1.95 -10.96
N THR A 206 4.84 1.73 -11.34
CA THR A 206 5.43 0.39 -11.43
C THR A 206 6.79 0.35 -10.76
N THR A 207 7.14 -0.79 -10.18
CA THR A 207 8.53 -1.08 -9.80
C THR A 207 8.82 -2.57 -9.98
N LYS A 208 10.02 -2.90 -10.40
CA LYS A 208 10.45 -4.29 -10.60
C LYS A 208 10.63 -5.00 -9.26
N TYR A 209 11.26 -4.33 -8.31
CA TYR A 209 11.45 -4.81 -6.94
C TYR A 209 11.12 -3.70 -5.94
N ILE A 210 10.46 -4.08 -4.85
CA ILE A 210 10.26 -3.26 -3.66
C ILE A 210 10.79 -4.01 -2.47
N THR A 211 11.63 -3.38 -1.66
CA THR A 211 12.18 -3.98 -0.44
C THR A 211 12.23 -2.94 0.67
N THR A 212 11.96 -3.39 1.90
CA THR A 212 12.30 -2.63 3.11
C THR A 212 13.33 -3.41 3.91
N LYS A 213 14.28 -2.70 4.49
CA LYS A 213 15.27 -3.25 5.40
C LYS A 213 15.81 -2.15 6.32
N ASP A 214 15.73 -2.36 7.61
CA ASP A 214 16.28 -1.44 8.63
C ASP A 214 15.75 0.01 8.45
N GLY A 215 14.45 0.19 8.26
CA GLY A 215 13.81 1.49 8.04
C GLY A 215 14.07 2.11 6.66
N LYS A 216 14.81 1.40 5.78
CA LYS A 216 15.11 1.85 4.43
C LYS A 216 14.23 1.11 3.43
N MET A 217 13.51 1.87 2.59
CA MET A 217 12.78 1.35 1.43
C MET A 217 13.61 1.55 0.18
N SER A 218 13.73 0.52 -0.64
CA SER A 218 14.36 0.55 -1.96
C SER A 218 13.38 0.09 -3.02
N LEU A 219 13.28 0.85 -4.11
CA LEU A 219 12.45 0.60 -5.28
C LEU A 219 13.36 0.54 -6.51
N GLU A 220 13.45 -0.63 -7.15
CA GLU A 220 14.25 -0.79 -8.37
C GLU A 220 13.38 -0.66 -9.62
N ASN A 221 13.91 0.05 -10.62
CA ASN A 221 13.21 0.35 -11.87
C ASN A 221 11.81 0.95 -11.60
N PHE A 222 11.78 1.96 -10.74
CA PHE A 222 10.55 2.69 -10.46
C PHE A 222 10.14 3.54 -11.66
N ALA A 223 8.85 3.57 -11.96
CA ALA A 223 8.29 4.46 -12.96
C ALA A 223 6.89 4.93 -12.59
N LEU A 224 6.65 6.23 -12.78
CA LEU A 224 5.33 6.84 -12.87
C LEU A 224 5.08 7.11 -14.36
N ILE A 225 4.29 6.28 -15.01
CA ILE A 225 4.08 6.30 -16.44
C ILE A 225 2.68 6.78 -16.83
N PRO A 226 2.53 7.59 -17.86
CA PRO A 226 1.23 7.94 -18.39
C PRO A 226 0.59 6.72 -19.08
N LEU A 227 -0.71 6.51 -18.81
CA LEU A 227 -1.53 5.46 -19.44
C LEU A 227 -2.11 5.90 -20.78
N LEU A 228 -2.01 7.19 -21.07
CA LEU A 228 -2.51 7.81 -22.28
C LEU A 228 -1.35 8.39 -23.09
N SER A 229 -1.46 8.33 -24.41
CA SER A 229 -0.60 9.14 -25.26
C SER A 229 -0.86 10.63 -25.00
N TYR A 230 0.12 11.47 -25.29
CA TYR A 230 -0.03 12.92 -25.12
C TYR A 230 -1.24 13.48 -25.87
N GLN A 231 -1.51 13.00 -27.08
CA GLN A 231 -2.67 13.41 -27.89
C GLN A 231 -4.00 13.04 -27.20
N ASN A 232 -4.12 11.82 -26.68
CA ASN A 232 -5.30 11.38 -25.95
C ASN A 232 -5.44 12.11 -24.61
N PHE A 233 -4.33 12.41 -23.94
CA PHE A 233 -4.35 13.22 -22.72
C PHE A 233 -4.95 14.61 -22.98
N ARG A 234 -4.52 15.32 -24.03
CA ARG A 234 -5.11 16.61 -24.41
C ARG A 234 -6.59 16.51 -24.75
N LYS A 235 -6.99 15.44 -25.43
CA LYS A 235 -8.38 15.21 -25.83
C LYS A 235 -9.30 14.94 -24.65
N TYR A 236 -8.91 14.06 -23.73
CA TYR A 236 -9.77 13.62 -22.62
C TYR A 236 -9.62 14.48 -21.37
N TYR A 237 -8.48 15.15 -21.21
CA TYR A 237 -8.19 16.01 -20.04
C TYR A 237 -7.77 17.43 -20.44
N PRO A 238 -8.61 18.17 -21.20
CA PRO A 238 -8.24 19.47 -21.79
C PRO A 238 -7.95 20.56 -20.74
N LYS A 239 -8.39 20.37 -19.50
CA LYS A 239 -8.13 21.31 -18.37
C LYS A 239 -6.86 20.98 -17.57
N LYS A 240 -6.21 19.85 -17.84
CA LYS A 240 -4.95 19.48 -17.19
C LYS A 240 -3.77 20.13 -17.88
N ARG A 241 -2.81 20.65 -17.07
CA ARG A 241 -1.69 21.46 -17.58
C ARG A 241 -0.58 20.63 -18.18
N ASN A 242 -0.13 19.59 -17.49
CA ASN A 242 1.04 18.82 -17.89
C ASN A 242 0.75 17.33 -17.79
N LEU A 243 1.44 16.55 -18.63
CA LEU A 243 1.56 15.10 -18.51
C LEU A 243 3.01 14.79 -18.12
N TYR A 244 3.19 13.92 -17.13
CA TYR A 244 4.49 13.55 -16.57
C TYR A 244 4.81 12.09 -16.87
N ASP A 245 6.06 11.82 -17.27
CA ASP A 245 6.66 10.47 -17.29
C ASP A 245 7.93 10.54 -16.45
N PHE A 246 7.96 9.82 -15.33
CA PHE A 246 9.11 9.78 -14.44
C PHE A 246 9.60 8.35 -14.28
N ARG A 247 10.90 8.15 -14.44
CA ARG A 247 11.56 6.85 -14.29
C ARG A 247 12.85 7.01 -13.52
N THR A 248 13.23 5.99 -12.76
CA THR A 248 14.55 5.93 -12.10
C THR A 248 14.99 4.49 -11.98
N SER A 249 16.29 4.25 -12.13
CA SER A 249 16.83 2.89 -11.98
C SER A 249 16.72 2.39 -10.55
N GLU A 250 16.87 3.29 -9.58
CA GLU A 250 16.71 3.01 -8.16
C GLU A 250 16.23 4.27 -7.45
N MET A 251 15.31 4.08 -6.50
CA MET A 251 14.81 5.10 -5.59
C MET A 251 14.85 4.55 -4.18
N GLN A 252 15.50 5.27 -3.27
CA GLN A 252 15.66 4.86 -1.89
C GLN A 252 15.09 5.93 -0.95
N PHE A 253 14.39 5.48 0.07
CA PHE A 253 13.89 6.31 1.15
C PHE A 253 14.35 5.73 2.48
N LYS A 254 14.70 6.59 3.44
CA LYS A 254 15.10 6.19 4.78
C LYS A 254 14.19 6.86 5.81
N ASP A 255 13.84 6.10 6.84
CA ASP A 255 13.03 6.55 7.97
C ASP A 255 11.74 7.26 7.52
N ILE A 256 10.89 6.51 6.83
CA ILE A 256 9.61 7.01 6.32
C ILE A 256 8.63 7.14 7.47
N GLU A 257 8.19 8.36 7.72
CA GLU A 257 7.13 8.68 8.69
C GLU A 257 5.87 9.14 7.95
N LEU A 258 4.75 8.47 8.18
CA LEU A 258 3.45 8.84 7.66
C LEU A 258 2.52 9.19 8.81
N ASN A 259 2.09 10.45 8.90
CA ASN A 259 1.17 10.91 9.93
C ASN A 259 0.10 11.80 9.31
N GLY A 260 -1.05 11.23 8.99
CA GLY A 260 -2.14 11.91 8.31
C GLY A 260 -1.72 12.48 6.96
N ASN A 261 -1.69 13.81 6.86
CA ASN A 261 -1.24 14.52 5.66
C ASN A 261 0.25 14.92 5.70
N LYS A 262 1.00 14.45 6.69
CA LYS A 262 2.45 14.70 6.85
C LYS A 262 3.24 13.51 6.38
N VAL A 263 4.26 13.76 5.56
CA VAL A 263 5.24 12.77 5.12
C VAL A 263 6.61 13.27 5.57
N GLY A 264 7.25 12.52 6.42
CA GLY A 264 8.63 12.72 6.86
C GLY A 264 9.55 11.68 6.23
N LEU A 265 10.75 12.09 5.82
CA LEU A 265 11.79 11.22 5.30
C LEU A 265 13.14 11.72 5.79
N ALA A 266 13.99 10.85 6.32
CA ALA A 266 15.34 11.27 6.62
C ALA A 266 16.09 11.57 5.32
N ASN A 267 16.03 10.67 4.35
CA ASN A 267 16.70 10.87 3.05
C ASN A 267 15.87 10.28 1.91
N ALA A 268 15.95 10.95 0.75
CA ALA A 268 15.46 10.45 -0.53
C ALA A 268 16.62 10.46 -1.54
N GLU A 269 16.95 9.31 -2.09
CA GLU A 269 18.00 9.16 -3.10
C GLU A 269 17.43 8.59 -4.39
N PHE A 270 17.81 9.18 -5.53
CA PHE A 270 17.37 8.77 -6.86
C PHE A 270 18.60 8.55 -7.76
N LYS A 271 18.71 7.38 -8.39
CA LYS A 271 19.76 7.03 -9.33
C LYS A 271 19.24 7.04 -10.76
N ASN A 272 19.89 7.80 -11.63
CA ASN A 272 19.51 7.98 -13.03
C ASN A 272 18.03 8.34 -13.21
N PRO A 273 17.49 9.33 -12.48
CA PRO A 273 16.11 9.72 -12.68
C PRO A 273 15.93 10.43 -14.02
N GLU A 274 14.91 10.04 -14.78
CA GLU A 274 14.49 10.68 -16.03
C GLU A 274 13.08 11.22 -15.85
N LEU A 275 12.92 12.53 -16.05
CA LEU A 275 11.64 13.22 -16.00
C LEU A 275 11.31 13.83 -17.36
N LYS A 276 10.20 13.40 -17.98
CA LYS A 276 9.63 14.04 -19.16
C LYS A 276 8.36 14.78 -18.79
N ILE A 277 8.29 16.05 -19.17
CA ILE A 277 7.14 16.93 -18.95
C ILE A 277 6.58 17.32 -20.29
N TYR A 278 5.40 16.83 -20.63
CA TYR A 278 4.65 17.27 -21.79
C TYR A 278 3.76 18.43 -21.38
N THR A 279 4.09 19.66 -21.83
CA THR A 279 3.32 20.85 -21.50
C THR A 279 2.09 21.00 -22.38
N THR A 280 1.07 21.68 -21.88
CA THR A 280 -0.12 22.06 -22.64
C THR A 280 -0.26 23.58 -22.66
N ASP A 281 -1.19 24.11 -23.47
CA ASP A 281 -1.51 25.55 -23.52
C ASP A 281 -2.36 26.03 -22.33
N VAL A 282 -2.65 25.16 -21.37
CA VAL A 282 -3.48 25.47 -20.21
C VAL A 282 -2.73 26.38 -19.25
N LYS A 283 -3.30 27.55 -18.97
CA LYS A 283 -2.74 28.48 -18.00
C LYS A 283 -2.65 27.84 -16.60
N PRO A 284 -1.62 28.17 -15.81
CA PRO A 284 -1.51 27.66 -14.45
C PRO A 284 -2.78 28.06 -13.65
N PRO A 285 -3.38 27.15 -12.86
CA PRO A 285 -4.46 27.51 -11.99
C PRO A 285 -3.98 28.54 -10.98
N LYS A 286 -4.88 29.44 -10.54
CA LYS A 286 -4.62 30.24 -9.33
C LYS A 286 -4.18 29.28 -8.25
N LYS A 287 -3.07 29.60 -7.52
CA LYS A 287 -2.39 28.73 -6.58
C LYS A 287 -3.40 27.96 -5.70
N LYS A 288 -3.46 26.64 -5.84
CA LYS A 288 -4.17 25.79 -4.89
C LYS A 288 -3.30 25.67 -3.65
N GLU A 289 -3.90 25.78 -2.48
CA GLU A 289 -3.20 25.50 -1.24
C GLU A 289 -2.75 24.03 -1.23
N PHE A 290 -1.49 23.82 -0.90
CA PHE A 290 -0.92 22.51 -0.71
C PHE A 290 -1.17 22.08 0.75
N ASN A 291 -2.14 21.19 0.96
CA ASN A 291 -2.60 20.82 2.31
C ASN A 291 -1.76 19.73 2.98
N SER A 292 -0.68 19.27 2.31
CA SER A 292 0.22 18.25 2.88
C SER A 292 1.51 18.92 3.38
N VAL A 293 2.20 18.26 4.29
CA VAL A 293 3.55 18.65 4.73
C VAL A 293 4.51 17.56 4.31
N VAL A 294 5.52 17.92 3.52
CA VAL A 294 6.62 17.03 3.13
C VAL A 294 7.91 17.58 3.71
N ASN A 295 8.53 16.81 4.59
CA ASN A 295 9.79 17.16 5.25
C ASN A 295 10.82 16.07 4.93
N MET A 296 11.99 16.47 4.41
CA MET A 296 13.11 15.58 4.12
C MET A 296 14.41 16.18 4.60
N GLU A 297 15.19 15.42 5.36
CA GLU A 297 16.53 15.87 5.80
C GLU A 297 17.50 15.99 4.62
N GLY A 298 17.40 15.12 3.64
CA GLY A 298 18.20 15.17 2.43
C GLY A 298 17.50 14.65 1.18
N VAL A 299 17.77 15.30 0.04
CA VAL A 299 17.37 14.82 -1.28
C VAL A 299 18.60 14.76 -2.17
N LEU A 300 18.92 13.59 -2.68
CA LEU A 300 20.05 13.36 -3.59
C LEU A 300 19.56 12.78 -4.91
N MET A 301 19.90 13.45 -6.00
CA MET A 301 19.68 12.93 -7.36
C MET A 301 21.01 12.84 -8.07
N ASN A 302 21.32 11.67 -8.60
CA ASN A 302 22.56 11.41 -9.34
C ASN A 302 22.24 11.09 -10.80
N ASN A 303 22.93 11.78 -11.72
CA ASN A 303 22.81 11.58 -13.16
C ASN A 303 21.36 11.71 -13.67
N ALA A 304 20.66 12.75 -13.23
CA ALA A 304 19.29 13.00 -13.62
C ALA A 304 19.21 13.57 -15.04
N LYS A 305 18.08 13.30 -15.72
CA LYS A 305 17.72 13.86 -17.01
C LYS A 305 16.34 14.49 -16.95
N ILE A 306 16.21 15.72 -17.42
CA ILE A 306 14.93 16.44 -17.49
C ILE A 306 14.67 16.86 -18.93
N SER A 307 13.52 16.50 -19.47
CA SER A 307 13.05 16.92 -20.80
C SER A 307 11.69 17.60 -20.68
N ILE A 308 11.60 18.83 -21.14
CA ILE A 308 10.33 19.57 -21.25
C ILE A 308 9.97 19.69 -22.72
N LEU A 309 8.78 19.26 -23.08
CA LEU A 309 8.27 19.25 -24.44
C LEU A 309 7.16 20.29 -24.60
N LYS A 310 7.18 21.01 -25.73
CA LYS A 310 6.13 21.96 -26.12
C LYS A 310 4.79 21.24 -26.37
N PRO A 311 3.67 21.96 -26.48
CA PRO A 311 2.38 21.39 -26.89
C PRO A 311 2.41 20.70 -28.25
N THR A 312 3.36 21.05 -29.11
CA THR A 312 3.62 20.42 -30.41
C THR A 312 4.37 19.09 -30.32
N GLY A 313 4.91 18.76 -29.14
CA GLY A 313 5.83 17.63 -28.94
C GLY A 313 7.30 17.94 -29.19
N ALA A 314 7.62 19.14 -29.69
CA ALA A 314 9.01 19.56 -29.91
C ALA A 314 9.72 19.84 -28.56
N PRO A 315 11.04 19.59 -28.47
CA PRO A 315 11.81 19.89 -27.26
C PRO A 315 11.79 21.41 -26.95
N LEU A 316 11.49 21.74 -25.69
CA LEU A 316 11.65 23.10 -25.14
C LEU A 316 12.93 23.20 -24.30
N LEU A 317 13.14 22.23 -23.43
CA LEU A 317 14.32 22.15 -22.58
C LEU A 317 14.75 20.69 -22.48
N ASN A 318 16.04 20.45 -22.59
CA ASN A 318 16.66 19.16 -22.28
C ASN A 318 17.92 19.40 -21.45
N VAL A 319 17.99 18.77 -20.31
CA VAL A 319 19.15 18.84 -19.40
C VAL A 319 19.56 17.42 -19.03
N GLU A 320 20.84 17.13 -19.15
CA GLU A 320 21.39 15.81 -18.86
C GLU A 320 22.47 15.88 -17.78
N ASN A 321 22.77 14.74 -17.18
CA ASN A 321 23.79 14.57 -16.15
C ASN A 321 23.61 15.57 -14.98
N ILE A 322 22.37 15.74 -14.53
CA ILE A 322 22.07 16.60 -13.38
C ILE A 322 22.44 15.84 -12.11
N THR A 323 23.22 16.48 -11.25
CA THR A 323 23.40 16.08 -9.86
C THR A 323 22.77 17.16 -9.00
N LEU A 324 21.86 16.76 -8.12
CA LEU A 324 21.17 17.64 -7.19
C LEU A 324 21.32 17.11 -5.78
N ASN A 325 21.76 17.96 -4.87
CA ASN A 325 21.75 17.70 -3.44
C ASN A 325 21.04 18.85 -2.74
N ILE A 326 20.01 18.53 -1.97
CA ILE A 326 19.24 19.49 -1.16
C ILE A 326 19.27 19.00 0.28
N ASN A 327 19.61 19.89 1.22
CA ASN A 327 19.54 19.65 2.66
C ASN A 327 18.33 20.35 3.25
N LYS A 328 17.62 19.69 4.14
CA LYS A 328 16.42 20.18 4.87
C LYS A 328 15.33 20.72 3.93
N PHE A 329 14.84 19.82 3.07
CA PHE A 329 13.71 20.15 2.19
C PHE A 329 12.40 20.18 2.98
N LEU A 330 11.67 21.29 2.92
CA LEU A 330 10.34 21.43 3.51
C LEU A 330 9.36 22.00 2.48
N MET A 331 8.25 21.31 2.25
CA MET A 331 7.13 21.79 1.44
C MET A 331 5.84 21.70 2.25
N ASN A 332 5.12 22.82 2.39
CA ASN A 332 3.85 22.93 3.11
C ASN A 332 2.94 24.00 2.46
N ALA A 333 1.82 24.32 3.09
CA ALA A 333 0.86 25.31 2.60
C ALA A 333 1.50 26.69 2.39
N ASP A 334 2.38 27.13 3.29
CA ASP A 334 3.02 28.46 3.23
C ASP A 334 4.10 28.52 2.16
N THR A 335 4.96 27.50 2.09
CA THR A 335 6.00 27.44 1.06
C THR A 335 5.39 27.33 -0.35
N SER A 336 4.25 26.66 -0.51
CA SER A 336 3.59 26.50 -1.81
C SER A 336 3.15 27.83 -2.46
N LYS A 337 3.06 28.90 -1.67
CA LYS A 337 2.71 30.27 -2.11
C LYS A 337 3.92 31.07 -2.59
N GLN A 338 5.13 30.61 -2.31
CA GLN A 338 6.39 31.27 -2.69
C GLN A 338 6.77 31.01 -4.16
N LEU A 339 7.76 31.73 -4.66
CA LEU A 339 8.30 31.53 -6.00
C LEU A 339 8.90 30.14 -6.14
N LEU A 340 9.70 29.71 -5.15
CA LEU A 340 10.09 28.31 -4.96
C LEU A 340 9.10 27.69 -3.97
N PRO A 341 8.35 26.65 -4.34
CA PRO A 341 7.29 26.10 -3.50
C PRO A 341 7.82 25.21 -2.36
N PHE A 342 9.05 25.36 -1.96
CA PHE A 342 9.73 24.64 -0.88
C PHE A 342 10.80 25.50 -0.23
N GLN A 343 11.14 25.20 1.02
CA GLN A 343 12.28 25.75 1.75
C GLN A 343 13.41 24.70 1.78
N TYR A 344 14.63 25.18 1.93
CA TYR A 344 15.84 24.36 2.05
C TYR A 344 16.88 25.10 2.93
N ALA A 345 17.77 24.34 3.57
CA ALA A 345 18.89 24.96 4.27
C ALA A 345 20.07 25.20 3.33
N ASP A 346 20.34 24.23 2.46
CA ASP A 346 21.42 24.28 1.47
C ASP A 346 21.06 23.47 0.23
N PHE A 347 21.60 23.84 -0.92
CA PHE A 347 21.50 23.04 -2.14
C PHE A 347 22.76 23.15 -2.99
N LYS A 348 23.04 22.08 -3.75
CA LYS A 348 24.02 22.07 -4.84
C LYS A 348 23.37 21.44 -6.04
N ILE A 349 23.44 22.12 -7.17
CA ILE A 349 22.98 21.59 -8.45
C ILE A 349 24.08 21.75 -9.48
N SER A 350 24.37 20.72 -10.21
CA SER A 350 25.23 20.75 -11.40
C SER A 350 24.57 20.02 -12.54
N GLY A 351 24.84 20.43 -13.77
CA GLY A 351 24.29 19.81 -14.96
C GLY A 351 25.19 19.99 -16.16
N LYS A 352 25.05 19.10 -17.13
CA LYS A 352 25.77 19.17 -18.41
C LYS A 352 24.76 19.10 -19.55
N SER A 353 25.17 19.63 -20.75
CA SER A 353 24.37 19.54 -21.97
C SER A 353 22.94 20.12 -21.81
N ILE A 354 22.86 21.35 -21.33
CA ILE A 354 21.60 22.08 -21.23
C ILE A 354 21.25 22.65 -22.61
N ASN A 355 20.17 22.21 -23.21
CA ASN A 355 19.67 22.70 -24.49
C ASN A 355 18.27 23.29 -24.27
N PHE A 356 18.13 24.57 -24.54
CA PHE A 356 16.85 25.29 -24.52
C PHE A 356 16.51 25.76 -25.93
N SER A 357 15.30 25.49 -26.42
CA SER A 357 14.82 25.88 -27.73
C SER A 357 13.42 26.48 -27.63
N SER A 358 13.33 27.80 -27.88
CA SER A 358 12.06 28.51 -28.03
C SER A 358 11.80 28.81 -29.53
N GLU A 359 10.76 29.58 -29.82
CA GLU A 359 10.49 30.05 -31.19
C GLU A 359 11.51 31.08 -31.66
N THR A 360 12.08 31.82 -30.72
CA THR A 360 12.97 32.98 -31.00
C THR A 360 14.42 32.77 -30.56
N GLN A 361 14.70 31.72 -29.74
CA GLN A 361 16.02 31.53 -29.15
C GLN A 361 16.40 30.05 -29.07
N ASN A 362 17.65 29.75 -29.35
CA ASN A 362 18.29 28.49 -29.10
C ASN A 362 19.54 28.73 -28.22
N VAL A 363 19.53 28.16 -27.04
CA VAL A 363 20.64 28.30 -26.07
C VAL A 363 21.19 26.92 -25.76
N LYS A 364 22.51 26.79 -25.85
CA LYS A 364 23.23 25.57 -25.45
C LYS A 364 24.29 25.94 -24.43
N ILE A 365 24.19 25.25 -23.25
CA ILE A 365 25.16 25.40 -22.16
C ILE A 365 25.79 24.04 -21.92
N THR A 366 27.12 23.97 -21.94
CA THR A 366 27.83 22.70 -21.76
C THR A 366 27.94 22.28 -20.29
N THR A 367 28.03 23.23 -19.38
CA THR A 367 28.13 22.95 -17.94
C THR A 367 27.51 24.07 -17.14
N MET A 368 26.78 23.72 -16.10
CA MET A 368 26.21 24.64 -15.12
C MET A 368 26.46 24.12 -13.71
N ALA A 369 26.78 24.99 -12.77
CA ALA A 369 26.83 24.71 -11.36
C ALA A 369 26.20 25.87 -10.58
N LEU A 370 25.33 25.55 -9.64
CA LEU A 370 24.66 26.53 -8.76
C LEU A 370 24.74 26.01 -7.30
N SER A 371 25.09 26.93 -6.41
CA SER A 371 24.99 26.72 -4.97
C SER A 371 24.56 28.07 -4.34
N PRO A 372 23.90 28.09 -3.18
CA PRO A 372 23.67 29.33 -2.49
C PRO A 372 25.03 29.95 -2.12
N ASN A 373 25.14 31.26 -2.27
CA ASN A 373 26.32 31.97 -1.73
C ASN A 373 26.26 31.84 -0.21
N SER A 374 27.31 31.28 0.40
CA SER A 374 27.52 31.39 1.84
C SER A 374 27.71 32.87 2.14
N ALA A 375 26.64 33.51 2.66
CA ALA A 375 26.74 34.83 3.24
C ALA A 375 27.43 34.77 4.60
#